data_4ff3b622ab1463077472c0a4a0cb6e01
#
_entry.id   4ff3b622ab1463077472c0a4a0cb6e01
#
_cell.length_a   1.000
_cell.length_b   1.000
_cell.length_c   1.000
_cell.angle_alpha   90.00
_cell.angle_beta   90.00
_cell.angle_gamma   90.00
#
_symmetry.space_group_name_H-M   'P 1'
#
loop_
_entity.id
_entity.type
_entity.pdbx_description
1 polymer ?
#
loop_
_entity_poly.entity_id
_entity_poly.type
_entity_poly.pdbx_seq_one_letter_code
_entity_poly.pdbx_strand_id
1 'polypeptide(L)'
;MLVQLIAHTNDPEKTIAAAAKLCYSDAHIETLLDGLTPEKTEAFLQRLNDVGHASPIEHASFTFGIEGVSRTFLAQVTRHRIGSFSVQSQRYVRLEDFRYVIPPEIEAIPEARAQFIASMNDDAKKYLKLVQTLENAHTARFMAGGLDEKAARAKASKQAN
;
A
#
# COMPACT_ATOMS: atom_id res chain seq x y z
N MET A 1 6.13 -8.36 -8.95
CA MET A 1 4.98 -7.57 -8.44
C MET A 1 3.76 -8.47 -8.37
N LEU A 2 3.08 -8.51 -7.22
CA LEU A 2 1.79 -9.16 -7.01
C LEU A 2 0.76 -8.07 -6.68
N VAL A 3 -0.43 -8.17 -7.28
CA VAL A 3 -1.58 -7.33 -6.95
C VAL A 3 -2.76 -8.27 -6.71
N GLN A 4 -3.37 -8.16 -5.54
CA GLN A 4 -4.50 -9.00 -5.15
C GLN A 4 -5.66 -8.11 -4.68
N LEU A 5 -6.85 -8.34 -5.23
CA LEU A 5 -8.07 -7.74 -4.72
C LEU A 5 -8.45 -8.41 -3.40
N ILE A 6 -8.53 -7.64 -2.32
CA ILE A 6 -8.87 -8.12 -0.97
C ILE A 6 -10.36 -7.95 -0.70
N ALA A 7 -10.91 -6.78 -1.07
CA ALA A 7 -12.30 -6.45 -0.87
C ALA A 7 -12.77 -5.41 -1.89
N HIS A 8 -14.05 -5.38 -2.16
CA HIS A 8 -14.68 -4.34 -2.97
C HIS A 8 -16.12 -4.10 -2.54
N THR A 9 -16.69 -2.97 -2.98
CA THR A 9 -18.11 -2.68 -2.84
C THR A 9 -18.92 -3.79 -3.51
N ASN A 10 -19.92 -4.31 -2.80
CA ASN A 10 -20.84 -5.31 -3.35
C ASN A 10 -21.63 -4.68 -4.50
N ASP A 11 -21.68 -5.34 -5.67
CA ASP A 11 -22.38 -4.86 -6.86
C ASP A 11 -22.07 -3.36 -7.13
N PRO A 12 -20.82 -3.03 -7.50
CA PRO A 12 -20.37 -1.64 -7.55
C PRO A 12 -21.14 -0.81 -8.58
N GLU A 13 -21.49 -1.40 -9.71
CA GLU A 13 -22.25 -0.73 -10.76
C GLU A 13 -23.65 -0.36 -10.29
N LYS A 14 -24.37 -1.28 -9.64
CA LYS A 14 -25.68 -1.02 -9.08
C LYS A 14 -25.62 0.01 -7.96
N THR A 15 -24.57 -0.04 -7.13
CA THR A 15 -24.34 0.93 -6.05
C THR A 15 -24.16 2.35 -6.61
N ILE A 16 -23.31 2.52 -7.63
CA ILE A 16 -23.08 3.79 -8.31
C ILE A 16 -24.38 4.32 -8.94
N ALA A 17 -25.09 3.44 -9.65
CA ALA A 17 -26.35 3.81 -10.31
C ALA A 17 -27.43 4.22 -9.30
N ALA A 18 -27.53 3.51 -8.18
CA ALA A 18 -28.48 3.84 -7.11
C ALA A 18 -28.14 5.20 -6.49
N ALA A 19 -26.88 5.41 -6.12
CA ALA A 19 -26.42 6.68 -5.54
C ALA A 19 -26.71 7.87 -6.47
N ALA A 20 -26.39 7.74 -7.76
CA ALA A 20 -26.65 8.78 -8.75
C ALA A 20 -28.16 9.04 -8.93
N LYS A 21 -28.99 7.98 -9.01
CA LYS A 21 -30.43 8.13 -9.19
C LYS A 21 -31.13 8.80 -8.00
N LEU A 22 -30.65 8.58 -6.78
CA LEU A 22 -31.20 9.24 -5.59
C LEU A 22 -31.15 10.78 -5.69
N CYS A 23 -30.22 11.35 -6.44
CA CYS A 23 -30.13 12.80 -6.64
C CYS A 23 -31.26 13.37 -7.53
N TYR A 24 -31.93 12.51 -8.32
CA TYR A 24 -32.85 12.93 -9.36
C TYR A 24 -34.22 12.21 -9.30
N SER A 25 -34.49 11.47 -8.21
CA SER A 25 -35.71 10.69 -8.05
C SER A 25 -36.37 10.99 -6.71
N ASP A 26 -37.65 11.09 -6.70
CA ASP A 26 -38.52 11.17 -5.51
C ASP A 26 -39.04 9.79 -5.05
N ALA A 27 -38.64 8.73 -5.75
CA ALA A 27 -39.01 7.35 -5.42
C ALA A 27 -38.36 6.88 -4.12
N HIS A 28 -39.04 6.01 -3.39
CA HIS A 28 -38.46 5.34 -2.23
C HIS A 28 -37.26 4.49 -2.63
N ILE A 29 -36.29 4.38 -1.71
CA ILE A 29 -35.01 3.70 -1.94
C ILE A 29 -35.23 2.24 -2.41
N GLU A 30 -36.13 1.50 -1.76
CA GLU A 30 -36.45 0.12 -2.13
C GLU A 30 -36.95 0.00 -3.58
N THR A 31 -37.92 0.85 -3.96
CA THR A 31 -38.47 0.90 -5.33
C THR A 31 -37.39 1.23 -6.36
N LEU A 32 -36.48 2.13 -5.99
CA LEU A 32 -35.38 2.54 -6.85
C LEU A 32 -34.39 1.37 -7.06
N LEU A 33 -34.02 0.65 -6.00
CA LEU A 33 -33.11 -0.50 -6.05
C LEU A 33 -33.71 -1.67 -6.82
N ASP A 34 -34.99 -1.96 -6.64
CA ASP A 34 -35.72 -3.01 -7.37
C ASP A 34 -35.86 -2.69 -8.86
N GLY A 35 -35.95 -1.42 -9.20
CA GLY A 35 -36.02 -0.94 -10.58
C GLY A 35 -34.69 -0.97 -11.35
N LEU A 36 -33.56 -1.23 -10.68
CA LEU A 36 -32.23 -1.30 -11.27
C LEU A 36 -31.92 -2.75 -11.75
N THR A 37 -32.41 -3.09 -12.95
CA THR A 37 -31.96 -4.31 -13.64
C THR A 37 -30.54 -4.09 -14.21
N PRO A 38 -29.79 -5.18 -14.54
CA PRO A 38 -28.45 -5.03 -15.13
C PRO A 38 -28.44 -4.12 -16.37
N GLU A 39 -29.39 -4.29 -17.28
CA GLU A 39 -29.48 -3.53 -18.53
C GLU A 39 -29.76 -2.04 -18.28
N LYS A 40 -30.64 -1.74 -17.30
CA LYS A 40 -30.96 -0.36 -16.91
C LYS A 40 -29.78 0.30 -16.19
N THR A 41 -29.06 -0.47 -15.41
CA THR A 41 -27.86 -0.03 -14.70
C THR A 41 -26.79 0.36 -15.69
N GLU A 42 -26.45 -0.52 -16.64
CA GLU A 42 -25.45 -0.28 -17.68
C GLU A 42 -25.80 0.96 -18.52
N ALA A 43 -27.05 1.02 -19.02
CA ALA A 43 -27.50 2.18 -19.83
C ALA A 43 -27.47 3.50 -19.06
N PHE A 44 -27.68 3.45 -17.74
CA PHE A 44 -27.62 4.65 -16.90
C PHE A 44 -26.17 5.07 -16.61
N LEU A 45 -25.29 4.14 -16.34
CA LEU A 45 -23.87 4.39 -16.15
C LEU A 45 -23.22 4.96 -17.41
N GLN A 46 -23.59 4.42 -18.59
CA GLN A 46 -23.12 4.97 -19.86
C GLN A 46 -23.51 6.43 -20.01
N ARG A 47 -24.74 6.81 -19.70
CA ARG A 47 -25.20 8.21 -19.72
C ARG A 47 -24.42 9.10 -18.75
N LEU A 48 -24.14 8.63 -17.54
CA LEU A 48 -23.32 9.37 -16.57
C LEU A 48 -21.91 9.64 -17.12
N ASN A 49 -21.34 8.63 -17.78
CA ASN A 49 -20.03 8.76 -18.42
C ASN A 49 -20.05 9.75 -19.59
N ASP A 50 -21.06 9.69 -20.46
CA ASP A 50 -21.20 10.56 -21.61
C ASP A 50 -21.33 12.05 -21.23
N VAL A 51 -21.93 12.34 -20.09
CA VAL A 51 -22.04 13.72 -19.56
C VAL A 51 -20.89 14.10 -18.62
N GLY A 52 -19.91 13.21 -18.38
CA GLY A 52 -18.77 13.47 -17.53
C GLY A 52 -19.12 13.58 -16.03
N HIS A 53 -20.24 12.98 -15.60
CA HIS A 53 -20.67 13.02 -14.20
C HIS A 53 -19.96 11.94 -13.38
N ALA A 54 -18.74 12.22 -12.94
CA ALA A 54 -17.85 11.24 -12.31
C ALA A 54 -18.06 11.06 -10.81
N SER A 55 -18.67 12.03 -10.08
CA SER A 55 -18.78 11.94 -8.61
C SER A 55 -19.51 10.71 -8.08
N PRO A 56 -20.54 10.12 -8.74
CA PRO A 56 -21.15 8.89 -8.25
C PRO A 56 -20.23 7.67 -8.23
N ILE A 57 -19.16 7.67 -9.02
CA ILE A 57 -18.17 6.57 -9.06
C ILE A 57 -17.47 6.41 -7.70
N GLU A 58 -17.37 7.48 -6.90
CA GLU A 58 -16.76 7.44 -5.57
C GLU A 58 -17.53 6.58 -4.54
N HIS A 59 -18.77 6.18 -4.84
CA HIS A 59 -19.54 5.23 -4.01
C HIS A 59 -19.04 3.79 -4.14
N ALA A 60 -18.20 3.49 -5.12
CA ALA A 60 -17.54 2.19 -5.23
C ALA A 60 -16.10 2.26 -4.71
N SER A 61 -15.72 1.29 -3.90
CA SER A 61 -14.38 1.18 -3.36
C SER A 61 -13.79 -0.19 -3.62
N PHE A 62 -12.47 -0.25 -3.79
CA PHE A 62 -11.70 -1.46 -4.00
C PHE A 62 -10.48 -1.43 -3.08
N THR A 63 -10.23 -2.53 -2.39
CA THR A 63 -9.05 -2.68 -1.53
C THR A 63 -8.10 -3.70 -2.14
N PHE A 64 -6.88 -3.27 -2.42
CA PHE A 64 -5.84 -4.11 -3.01
C PHE A 64 -4.69 -4.33 -2.04
N GLY A 65 -4.17 -5.57 -2.00
CA GLY A 65 -2.85 -5.90 -1.47
C GLY A 65 -1.83 -5.84 -2.60
N ILE A 66 -0.72 -5.13 -2.39
CA ILE A 66 0.33 -4.94 -3.40
C ILE A 66 1.67 -5.33 -2.79
N GLU A 67 2.40 -6.24 -3.44
CA GLU A 67 3.72 -6.71 -3.02
C GLU A 67 4.74 -6.66 -4.17
N GLY A 68 6.03 -6.63 -3.82
CA GLY A 68 7.12 -6.66 -4.79
C GLY A 68 7.23 -5.37 -5.60
N VAL A 69 6.97 -4.23 -4.96
CA VAL A 69 7.11 -2.89 -5.54
C VAL A 69 8.24 -2.11 -4.87
N SER A 70 8.83 -1.17 -5.62
CA SER A 70 9.90 -0.32 -5.10
C SER A 70 9.39 0.78 -4.17
N ARG A 71 10.26 1.35 -3.35
CA ARG A 71 9.94 2.56 -2.57
C ARG A 71 9.68 3.77 -3.45
N THR A 72 10.28 3.84 -4.62
CA THR A 72 10.01 4.87 -5.63
C THR A 72 8.56 4.78 -6.11
N PHE A 73 8.07 3.58 -6.44
CA PHE A 73 6.66 3.36 -6.77
C PHE A 73 5.75 3.82 -5.63
N LEU A 74 6.07 3.41 -4.39
CA LEU A 74 5.29 3.79 -3.21
C LEU A 74 5.21 5.30 -3.04
N ALA A 75 6.33 6.03 -3.21
CA ALA A 75 6.37 7.48 -3.11
C ALA A 75 5.51 8.18 -4.17
N GLN A 76 5.23 7.54 -5.30
CA GLN A 76 4.36 8.06 -6.34
C GLN A 76 2.89 7.68 -6.12
N VAL A 77 2.60 6.40 -5.82
CA VAL A 77 1.21 5.95 -5.67
C VAL A 77 0.50 6.61 -4.48
N THR A 78 1.20 6.86 -3.39
CA THR A 78 0.63 7.52 -2.20
C THR A 78 0.31 9.02 -2.40
N ARG A 79 0.66 9.59 -3.56
CA ARG A 79 0.28 10.96 -3.92
C ARG A 79 -1.12 11.07 -4.52
N HIS A 80 -1.73 9.96 -4.89
CA HIS A 80 -3.12 9.97 -5.37
C HIS A 80 -4.07 10.36 -4.24
N ARG A 81 -4.91 11.37 -4.47
CA ARG A 81 -5.77 11.94 -3.44
C ARG A 81 -7.00 11.08 -3.11
N ILE A 82 -7.53 10.40 -4.13
CA ILE A 82 -8.68 9.50 -3.98
C ILE A 82 -8.16 8.10 -3.67
N GLY A 83 -7.62 7.93 -2.47
CA GLY A 83 -7.09 6.65 -2.02
C GLY A 83 -6.58 6.73 -0.59
N SER A 84 -6.73 5.63 0.15
CA SER A 84 -6.17 5.44 1.47
C SER A 84 -5.09 4.38 1.40
N PHE A 85 -3.94 4.63 2.03
CA PHE A 85 -2.78 3.77 1.90
C PHE A 85 -2.29 3.31 3.27
N SER A 86 -2.16 1.99 3.45
CA SER A 86 -1.45 1.38 4.56
C SER A 86 -0.15 0.79 4.04
N VAL A 87 0.97 1.29 4.55
CA VAL A 87 2.30 0.96 4.05
C VAL A 87 3.11 0.29 5.15
N GLN A 88 3.83 -0.77 4.80
CA GLN A 88 4.75 -1.43 5.73
C GLN A 88 5.77 -0.42 6.28
N SER A 89 5.77 -0.26 7.59
CA SER A 89 6.66 0.66 8.27
C SER A 89 8.07 0.08 8.38
N GLN A 90 9.06 0.81 7.90
CA GLN A 90 10.47 0.46 8.09
C GLN A 90 10.95 0.64 9.55
N ARG A 91 10.18 1.33 10.39
CA ARG A 91 10.50 1.50 11.83
C ARG A 91 10.09 0.29 12.67
N TYR A 92 9.14 -0.51 12.20
CA TYR A 92 8.61 -1.66 12.95
C TYR A 92 9.01 -3.00 12.35
N VAL A 93 9.36 -3.03 11.09
CA VAL A 93 9.76 -4.25 10.39
C VAL A 93 11.25 -4.17 10.07
N ARG A 94 12.03 -5.07 10.66
CA ARG A 94 13.46 -5.21 10.35
C ARG A 94 13.63 -5.72 8.91
N LEU A 95 14.60 -5.15 8.23
CA LEU A 95 15.01 -5.59 6.90
C LEU A 95 16.03 -6.73 7.02
N GLU A 96 15.66 -7.83 7.68
CA GLU A 96 16.51 -9.03 7.79
C GLU A 96 16.69 -9.70 6.41
N ASP A 97 15.59 -9.75 5.65
CA ASP A 97 15.58 -10.13 4.23
C ASP A 97 15.52 -8.87 3.36
N PHE A 98 16.65 -8.33 3.03
CA PHE A 98 16.76 -7.11 2.20
C PHE A 98 16.30 -7.39 0.78
N ARG A 99 14.99 -7.29 0.55
CA ARG A 99 14.40 -7.45 -0.78
C ARG A 99 14.40 -6.12 -1.51
N TYR A 100 14.86 -6.12 -2.75
CA TYR A 100 14.88 -4.96 -3.62
C TYR A 100 14.31 -5.32 -5.00
N VAL A 101 13.83 -4.31 -5.69
CA VAL A 101 13.32 -4.44 -7.06
C VAL A 101 14.40 -3.95 -8.01
N ILE A 102 14.82 -4.78 -8.95
CA ILE A 102 15.74 -4.38 -10.01
C ILE A 102 14.91 -3.70 -11.11
N PRO A 103 15.22 -2.44 -11.49
CA PRO A 103 14.56 -1.77 -12.60
C PRO A 103 14.72 -2.54 -13.91
N PRO A 104 13.71 -2.60 -14.79
CA PRO A 104 13.79 -3.36 -16.04
C PRO A 104 14.98 -2.98 -16.94
N GLU A 105 15.31 -1.69 -16.99
CA GLU A 105 16.45 -1.20 -17.78
C GLU A 105 17.79 -1.70 -17.23
N ILE A 106 17.93 -1.82 -15.93
CA ILE A 106 19.11 -2.40 -15.28
C ILE A 106 19.15 -3.92 -15.48
N GLU A 107 17.99 -4.58 -15.35
CA GLU A 107 17.87 -6.03 -15.56
C GLU A 107 18.27 -6.45 -16.99
N ALA A 108 17.99 -5.60 -17.99
CA ALA A 108 18.29 -5.85 -19.39
C ALA A 108 19.79 -5.80 -19.73
N ILE A 109 20.62 -5.17 -18.87
CA ILE A 109 22.06 -4.99 -19.12
C ILE A 109 22.85 -5.81 -18.09
N PRO A 110 23.49 -6.94 -18.47
CA PRO A 110 24.14 -7.85 -17.52
C PRO A 110 25.17 -7.19 -16.60
N GLU A 111 25.97 -6.27 -17.12
CA GLU A 111 26.97 -5.55 -16.34
C GLU A 111 26.31 -4.60 -15.32
N ALA A 112 25.30 -3.83 -15.72
CA ALA A 112 24.55 -2.94 -14.83
C ALA A 112 23.82 -3.73 -13.74
N ARG A 113 23.24 -4.87 -14.10
CA ARG A 113 22.60 -5.79 -13.16
C ARG A 113 23.59 -6.31 -12.11
N ALA A 114 24.76 -6.74 -12.53
CA ALA A 114 25.80 -7.23 -11.61
C ALA A 114 26.25 -6.15 -10.64
N GLN A 115 26.50 -4.93 -11.12
CA GLN A 115 26.87 -3.78 -10.29
C GLN A 115 25.76 -3.40 -9.31
N PHE A 116 24.51 -3.38 -9.76
CA PHE A 116 23.35 -3.06 -8.91
C PHE A 116 23.21 -4.09 -7.77
N ILE A 117 23.28 -5.38 -8.08
CA ILE A 117 23.18 -6.45 -7.07
C ILE A 117 24.34 -6.35 -6.06
N ALA A 118 25.57 -6.11 -6.53
CA ALA A 118 26.72 -5.94 -5.66
C ALA A 118 26.54 -4.76 -4.70
N SER A 119 26.07 -3.62 -5.19
CA SER A 119 25.79 -2.42 -4.38
C SER A 119 24.72 -2.69 -3.34
N MET A 120 23.60 -3.28 -3.72
CA MET A 120 22.49 -3.59 -2.80
C MET A 120 22.90 -4.57 -1.68
N ASN A 121 23.72 -5.57 -2.04
CA ASN A 121 24.25 -6.54 -1.07
C ASN A 121 25.26 -5.88 -0.09
N ASP A 122 26.06 -4.93 -0.56
CA ASP A 122 26.96 -4.17 0.30
C ASP A 122 26.20 -3.24 1.25
N ASP A 123 25.16 -2.56 0.75
CA ASP A 123 24.30 -1.72 1.56
C ASP A 123 23.55 -2.53 2.64
N ALA A 124 23.07 -3.74 2.31
CA ALA A 124 22.47 -4.65 3.28
C ALA A 124 23.44 -5.01 4.41
N LYS A 125 24.70 -5.33 4.07
CA LYS A 125 25.74 -5.63 5.06
C LYS A 125 26.05 -4.42 5.95
N LYS A 126 26.16 -3.23 5.37
CA LYS A 126 26.40 -1.98 6.10
C LYS A 126 25.25 -1.66 7.05
N TYR A 127 24.01 -1.84 6.60
CA TYR A 127 22.82 -1.68 7.42
C TYR A 127 22.87 -2.61 8.65
N LEU A 128 23.08 -3.91 8.46
CA LEU A 128 23.13 -4.87 9.57
C LEU A 128 24.25 -4.55 10.57
N LYS A 129 25.43 -4.13 10.07
CA LYS A 129 26.54 -3.69 10.93
C LYS A 129 26.18 -2.44 11.74
N LEU A 130 25.50 -1.47 11.13
CA LEU A 130 25.06 -0.26 11.80
C LEU A 130 24.02 -0.55 12.88
N VAL A 131 23.03 -1.40 12.57
CA VAL A 131 22.02 -1.85 13.53
C VAL A 131 22.69 -2.50 14.75
N GLN A 132 23.64 -3.43 14.52
CA GLN A 132 24.37 -4.09 15.61
C GLN A 132 25.16 -3.09 16.49
N THR A 133 25.77 -2.09 15.84
CA THR A 133 26.51 -1.04 16.57
C THR A 133 25.57 -0.22 17.46
N LEU A 134 24.41 0.17 16.92
CA LEU A 134 23.39 0.91 17.67
C LEU A 134 22.78 0.09 18.80
N GLU A 135 22.48 -1.20 18.55
CA GLU A 135 21.97 -2.11 19.58
C GLU A 135 22.94 -2.22 20.76
N ASN A 136 24.23 -2.40 20.47
CA ASN A 136 25.25 -2.50 21.52
C ASN A 136 25.33 -1.19 22.35
N ALA A 137 25.36 -0.05 21.70
CA ALA A 137 25.40 1.26 22.35
C ALA A 137 24.15 1.52 23.21
N HIS A 138 22.97 1.21 22.66
CA HIS A 138 21.70 1.37 23.41
C HIS A 138 21.60 0.39 24.56
N THR A 139 22.04 -0.86 24.39
CA THR A 139 22.06 -1.85 25.48
C THR A 139 22.92 -1.35 26.64
N ALA A 140 24.15 -0.91 26.36
CA ALA A 140 25.03 -0.37 27.38
C ALA A 140 24.40 0.82 28.10
N ARG A 141 23.76 1.76 27.37
CA ARG A 141 23.06 2.90 27.95
C ARG A 141 21.91 2.50 28.86
N PHE A 142 21.10 1.51 28.45
CA PHE A 142 19.95 1.05 29.25
C PHE A 142 20.39 0.27 30.49
N MET A 143 21.46 -0.51 30.41
CA MET A 143 22.05 -1.19 31.59
C MET A 143 22.62 -0.15 32.58
N ALA A 144 23.31 0.87 32.12
CA ALA A 144 23.76 1.97 32.96
C ALA A 144 22.60 2.72 33.62
N GLY A 145 21.42 2.72 33.01
CA GLY A 145 20.17 3.27 33.57
C GLY A 145 19.41 2.34 34.49
N GLY A 146 19.97 1.16 34.87
CA GLY A 146 19.42 0.23 35.85
C GLY A 146 18.53 -0.89 35.29
N LEU A 147 18.44 -1.05 33.97
CA LEU A 147 17.75 -2.21 33.39
C LEU A 147 18.65 -3.46 33.43
N ASP A 148 18.04 -4.62 33.66
CA ASP A 148 18.74 -5.89 33.46
C ASP A 148 19.11 -6.11 31.98
N GLU A 149 20.08 -6.98 31.69
CA GLU A 149 20.60 -7.19 30.34
C GLU A 149 19.51 -7.60 29.35
N LYS A 150 18.59 -8.49 29.73
CA LYS A 150 17.53 -8.99 28.87
C LYS A 150 16.55 -7.88 28.47
N ALA A 151 16.10 -7.08 29.42
CA ALA A 151 15.23 -5.94 29.19
C ALA A 151 15.94 -4.84 28.38
N ALA A 152 17.23 -4.56 28.69
CA ALA A 152 18.05 -3.61 27.96
C ALA A 152 18.21 -3.99 26.50
N ARG A 153 18.55 -5.25 26.19
CA ARG A 153 18.66 -5.77 24.81
C ARG A 153 17.34 -5.69 24.06
N ALA A 154 16.22 -6.12 24.68
CA ALA A 154 14.90 -6.07 24.04
C ALA A 154 14.47 -4.63 23.69
N LYS A 155 14.82 -3.66 24.54
CA LYS A 155 14.54 -2.24 24.31
C LYS A 155 15.47 -1.64 23.26
N ALA A 156 16.76 -1.99 23.30
CA ALA A 156 17.76 -1.56 22.33
C ALA A 156 17.43 -2.02 20.91
N SER A 157 17.03 -3.27 20.74
CA SER A 157 16.63 -3.84 19.46
C SER A 157 15.46 -3.09 18.79
N LYS A 158 14.50 -2.60 19.58
CA LYS A 158 13.39 -1.78 19.06
C LYS A 158 13.81 -0.36 18.67
N GLN A 159 14.90 0.17 19.23
CA GLN A 159 15.37 1.51 18.94
C GLN A 159 16.44 1.59 17.85
N ALA A 160 17.10 0.48 17.54
CA ALA A 160 18.16 0.41 16.54
C ALA A 160 17.64 0.11 15.12
N ASN A 161 16.33 -0.07 14.98
CA ASN A 161 15.69 -0.38 13.70
C ASN A 161 15.29 0.90 12.95
#